data_dbd2352656600c60807d90323498ba2d
#
_entry.id   dbd2352656600c60807d90323498ba2d
#
_cell.length_a   1.000
_cell.length_b   1.000
_cell.length_c   1.000
_cell.angle_alpha   90.00
_cell.angle_beta   90.00
_cell.angle_gamma   90.00
#
_symmetry.space_group_name_H-M   'P 1'
#
loop_
_entity.id
_entity.type
_entity.pdbx_description
1 polymer ?
#
loop_
_entity_poly.entity_id
_entity_poly.type
_entity_poly.pdbx_seq_one_letter_code
_entity_poly.pdbx_strand_id
1 'polypeptide(L)'
;MEQRHTREEKMAAFGRMLDVLDALREKCPWDRKQTNESLRPNTIEETYELCDALMKDEVADICKELGDVLLHIAFYARIGEEKSQFDIADVCNHLVDKLIFRHPHVYHPSQIGAPNPRPLPYGEENDEREFAKVKSVEQVLDNWEQIKQKEKDGNKTVLSGVPDALPSLVKAYRIQDKARNVGFDWEERRDVWKKVKEEITEFEAKVETLYNNAETEEAKAAAKKHATEEFGDVMFSLINAARLYKINPDNALEHTNQKFIKRFNYVEAKARG
;
A
#
# COMPACT_ATOMS: atom_id res chain seq x y z
N MET A 1 -21.10 20.25 -0.54
CA MET A 1 -19.74 20.85 -0.57
C MET A 1 -19.69 21.71 -1.82
N GLU A 2 -19.37 22.99 -1.65
CA GLU A 2 -19.17 23.91 -2.77
C GLU A 2 -17.90 23.47 -3.53
N GLN A 3 -18.00 23.33 -4.85
CA GLN A 3 -16.91 22.83 -5.68
C GLN A 3 -15.90 23.96 -5.88
N ARG A 4 -14.72 23.86 -5.29
CA ARG A 4 -13.68 24.90 -5.31
C ARG A 4 -13.19 25.25 -6.72
N HIS A 5 -13.16 24.26 -7.64
CA HIS A 5 -12.75 24.40 -9.04
C HIS A 5 -13.64 23.53 -9.93
N THR A 6 -13.94 23.99 -11.13
CA THR A 6 -14.65 23.23 -12.15
C THR A 6 -13.80 22.06 -12.65
N ARG A 7 -14.43 21.14 -13.40
CA ARG A 7 -13.72 20.03 -14.03
C ARG A 7 -12.71 20.54 -15.08
N GLU A 8 -13.09 21.54 -15.85
CA GLU A 8 -12.26 22.18 -16.88
C GLU A 8 -11.03 22.84 -16.25
N GLU A 9 -11.20 23.54 -15.14
CA GLU A 9 -10.07 24.15 -14.39
C GLU A 9 -9.11 23.11 -13.85
N LYS A 10 -9.61 21.98 -13.35
CA LYS A 10 -8.77 20.85 -12.87
C LYS A 10 -8.00 20.22 -14.03
N MET A 11 -8.64 20.00 -15.16
CA MET A 11 -7.99 19.48 -16.37
C MET A 11 -6.93 20.44 -16.90
N ALA A 12 -7.23 21.75 -16.94
CA ALA A 12 -6.27 22.77 -17.36
C ALA A 12 -5.08 22.89 -16.40
N ALA A 13 -5.30 22.71 -15.08
CA ALA A 13 -4.20 22.69 -14.11
C ALA A 13 -3.28 21.48 -14.32
N PHE A 14 -3.83 20.31 -14.58
CA PHE A 14 -3.08 19.11 -14.90
C PHE A 14 -2.29 19.29 -16.21
N GLY A 15 -2.92 19.84 -17.28
CA GLY A 15 -2.24 20.12 -18.54
C GLY A 15 -1.05 21.07 -18.34
N ARG A 16 -1.22 22.18 -17.60
CA ARG A 16 -0.10 23.11 -17.30
C ARG A 16 1.05 22.43 -16.56
N MET A 17 0.76 21.48 -15.68
CA MET A 17 1.80 20.70 -14.99
C MET A 17 2.60 19.87 -15.98
N LEU A 18 1.95 19.22 -16.95
CA LEU A 18 2.63 18.48 -18.01
C LEU A 18 3.48 19.39 -18.89
N ASP A 19 2.96 20.55 -19.31
CA ASP A 19 3.71 21.53 -20.11
C ASP A 19 4.99 22.00 -19.41
N VAL A 20 4.91 22.22 -18.08
CA VAL A 20 6.08 22.61 -17.26
C VAL A 20 7.08 21.47 -17.19
N LEU A 21 6.63 20.25 -16.95
CA LEU A 21 7.52 19.08 -16.89
C LEU A 21 8.23 18.84 -18.22
N ASP A 22 7.54 18.99 -19.35
CA ASP A 22 8.13 18.87 -20.69
C ASP A 22 9.24 19.92 -20.90
N ALA A 23 8.97 21.16 -20.50
CA ALA A 23 9.97 22.24 -20.59
C ALA A 23 11.19 21.97 -19.67
N LEU A 24 10.96 21.45 -18.47
CA LEU A 24 12.04 21.04 -17.55
C LEU A 24 12.85 19.89 -18.14
N ARG A 25 12.19 18.88 -18.67
CA ARG A 25 12.83 17.71 -19.27
C ARG A 25 13.68 18.09 -20.47
N GLU A 26 13.26 19.09 -21.25
CA GLU A 26 14.02 19.61 -22.39
C GLU A 26 15.17 20.52 -21.97
N LYS A 27 14.98 21.42 -20.98
CA LYS A 27 15.87 22.57 -20.73
C LYS A 27 16.69 22.47 -19.46
N CYS A 28 16.20 21.78 -18.41
CA CYS A 28 16.93 21.67 -17.16
C CYS A 28 17.99 20.56 -17.21
N PRO A 29 19.26 20.86 -16.94
CA PRO A 29 20.33 19.86 -16.99
C PRO A 29 20.18 18.71 -16.01
N TRP A 30 19.47 18.93 -14.89
CA TRP A 30 19.21 17.90 -13.89
C TRP A 30 18.08 16.99 -14.36
N ASP A 31 16.92 17.55 -14.74
CA ASP A 31 15.76 16.79 -15.19
C ASP A 31 16.08 15.93 -16.42
N ARG A 32 16.83 16.45 -17.38
CA ARG A 32 17.25 15.74 -18.60
C ARG A 32 18.01 14.45 -18.33
N LYS A 33 18.75 14.36 -17.22
CA LYS A 33 19.57 13.21 -16.87
C LYS A 33 18.81 12.14 -16.08
N GLN A 34 17.61 12.46 -15.60
CA GLN A 34 16.87 11.52 -14.76
C GLN A 34 16.41 10.29 -15.55
N THR A 35 16.46 9.15 -14.87
CA THR A 35 16.01 7.85 -15.33
C THR A 35 15.06 7.24 -14.33
N ASN A 36 14.36 6.17 -14.70
CA ASN A 36 13.53 5.43 -13.75
C ASN A 36 14.31 4.98 -12.52
N GLU A 37 15.56 4.58 -12.70
CA GLU A 37 16.43 4.13 -11.61
C GLU A 37 16.84 5.29 -10.69
N SER A 38 17.24 6.44 -11.28
CA SER A 38 17.70 7.59 -10.49
C SER A 38 16.58 8.25 -9.69
N LEU A 39 15.34 8.23 -10.20
CA LEU A 39 14.17 8.81 -9.52
C LEU A 39 13.53 7.86 -8.49
N ARG A 40 13.79 6.55 -8.58
CA ARG A 40 13.16 5.58 -7.68
C ARG A 40 13.37 5.88 -6.19
N PRO A 41 14.58 6.25 -5.69
CA PRO A 41 14.77 6.60 -4.29
C PRO A 41 13.89 7.79 -3.86
N ASN A 42 13.85 8.85 -4.66
CA ASN A 42 13.04 10.04 -4.38
C ASN A 42 11.54 9.69 -4.34
N THR A 43 11.05 8.84 -5.27
CA THR A 43 9.64 8.39 -5.24
C THR A 43 9.28 7.69 -3.93
N ILE A 44 10.20 6.92 -3.36
CA ILE A 44 10.01 6.27 -2.06
C ILE A 44 9.95 7.33 -0.95
N GLU A 45 10.86 8.31 -0.99
CA GLU A 45 10.92 9.41 -0.03
C GLU A 45 9.61 10.21 -0.04
N GLU A 46 9.18 10.74 -1.20
CA GLU A 46 7.93 11.49 -1.34
C GLU A 46 6.70 10.68 -0.90
N THR A 47 6.71 9.37 -1.14
CA THR A 47 5.63 8.49 -0.68
C THR A 47 5.59 8.42 0.85
N TYR A 48 6.72 8.38 1.53
CA TYR A 48 6.78 8.40 2.99
C TYR A 48 6.47 9.77 3.58
N GLU A 49 6.88 10.87 2.93
CA GLU A 49 6.50 12.23 3.33
C GLU A 49 4.99 12.43 3.24
N LEU A 50 4.36 11.96 2.16
CA LEU A 50 2.90 11.93 2.05
C LEU A 50 2.26 11.10 3.18
N CYS A 51 2.80 9.93 3.49
CA CYS A 51 2.27 9.11 4.59
C CYS A 51 2.37 9.83 5.95
N ASP A 52 3.47 10.53 6.21
CA ASP A 52 3.68 11.32 7.43
C ASP A 52 2.69 12.48 7.52
N ALA A 53 2.51 13.25 6.44
CA ALA A 53 1.52 14.32 6.36
C ALA A 53 0.08 13.81 6.60
N LEU A 54 -0.27 12.66 6.02
CA LEU A 54 -1.58 12.00 6.23
C LEU A 54 -1.79 11.57 7.68
N MET A 55 -0.76 11.06 8.36
CA MET A 55 -0.85 10.66 9.76
C MET A 55 -1.01 11.84 10.72
N LYS A 56 -0.42 12.99 10.37
CA LYS A 56 -0.53 14.24 11.14
C LYS A 56 -1.80 15.02 10.82
N ASP A 57 -2.54 14.66 9.77
CA ASP A 57 -3.71 15.37 9.23
C ASP A 57 -3.41 16.83 8.88
N GLU A 58 -2.19 17.12 8.41
CA GLU A 58 -1.70 18.45 8.03
C GLU A 58 -2.10 18.75 6.58
N VAL A 59 -3.26 19.39 6.38
CA VAL A 59 -3.88 19.58 5.05
C VAL A 59 -2.98 20.27 4.03
N ALA A 60 -2.16 21.24 4.46
CA ALA A 60 -1.24 21.95 3.57
C ALA A 60 -0.12 21.03 3.07
N ASP A 61 0.44 20.22 3.97
CA ASP A 61 1.50 19.28 3.65
C ASP A 61 0.97 18.11 2.83
N ILE A 62 -0.23 17.61 3.15
CA ILE A 62 -0.91 16.60 2.30
C ILE A 62 -1.04 17.10 0.86
N CYS A 63 -1.43 18.36 0.67
CA CYS A 63 -1.57 18.93 -0.67
C CYS A 63 -0.22 19.05 -1.40
N LYS A 64 0.84 19.42 -0.67
CA LYS A 64 2.21 19.52 -1.19
C LYS A 64 2.71 18.13 -1.62
N GLU A 65 2.70 17.16 -0.69
CA GLU A 65 3.26 15.83 -0.94
C GLU A 65 2.47 15.04 -2.01
N LEU A 66 1.15 15.28 -2.13
CA LEU A 66 0.38 14.78 -3.28
C LEU A 66 0.89 15.34 -4.61
N GLY A 67 1.34 16.60 -4.62
CA GLY A 67 1.96 17.23 -5.79
C GLY A 67 3.28 16.56 -6.16
N ASP A 68 4.12 16.27 -5.18
CA ASP A 68 5.44 15.66 -5.37
C ASP A 68 5.31 14.21 -5.86
N VAL A 69 4.40 13.41 -5.29
CA VAL A 69 4.07 12.07 -5.81
C VAL A 69 3.49 12.14 -7.24
N LEU A 70 2.62 13.11 -7.53
CA LEU A 70 2.05 13.30 -8.87
C LEU A 70 3.13 13.68 -9.89
N LEU A 71 4.10 14.53 -9.51
CA LEU A 71 5.26 14.86 -10.35
C LEU A 71 6.01 13.60 -10.75
N HIS A 72 6.30 12.69 -9.82
CA HIS A 72 6.98 11.43 -10.11
C HIS A 72 6.18 10.55 -11.08
N ILE A 73 4.85 10.46 -10.94
CA ILE A 73 3.99 9.72 -11.85
C ILE A 73 4.11 10.28 -13.28
N ALA A 74 3.99 11.60 -13.43
CA ALA A 74 4.10 12.28 -14.72
C ALA A 74 5.51 12.14 -15.31
N PHE A 75 6.54 12.21 -14.48
CA PHE A 75 7.94 12.08 -14.91
C PHE A 75 8.23 10.67 -15.49
N TYR A 76 7.77 9.61 -14.81
CA TYR A 76 7.90 8.25 -15.34
C TYR A 76 7.14 8.07 -16.65
N ALA A 77 5.95 8.67 -16.77
CA ALA A 77 5.19 8.64 -18.02
C ALA A 77 5.94 9.36 -19.15
N ARG A 78 6.57 10.51 -18.85
CA ARG A 78 7.39 11.25 -19.81
C ARG A 78 8.63 10.46 -20.25
N ILE A 79 9.31 9.76 -19.35
CA ILE A 79 10.42 8.85 -19.68
C ILE A 79 9.93 7.67 -20.55
N GLY A 80 8.72 7.16 -20.28
CA GLY A 80 8.09 6.12 -21.08
C GLY A 80 7.81 6.58 -22.52
N GLU A 81 7.29 7.80 -22.68
CA GLU A 81 7.02 8.42 -23.98
C GLU A 81 8.30 8.62 -24.80
N GLU A 82 9.39 9.12 -24.19
CA GLU A 82 10.69 9.23 -24.84
C GLU A 82 11.23 7.92 -25.40
N LYS A 83 10.83 6.81 -24.77
CA LYS A 83 11.17 5.44 -25.21
C LYS A 83 10.14 4.84 -26.15
N SER A 84 9.08 5.58 -26.51
CA SER A 84 7.96 5.10 -27.31
C SER A 84 7.30 3.84 -26.72
N GLN A 85 7.18 3.78 -25.39
CA GLN A 85 6.60 2.65 -24.66
C GLN A 85 5.15 2.94 -24.20
N PHE A 86 4.93 4.07 -23.57
CA PHE A 86 3.63 4.56 -23.08
C PHE A 86 3.77 6.03 -22.70
N ASP A 87 2.64 6.72 -22.57
CA ASP A 87 2.55 8.10 -22.09
C ASP A 87 1.58 8.21 -20.89
N ILE A 88 1.35 9.44 -20.43
CA ILE A 88 0.43 9.70 -19.30
C ILE A 88 -1.04 9.37 -19.64
N ALA A 89 -1.45 9.47 -20.90
CA ALA A 89 -2.80 9.10 -21.32
C ALA A 89 -2.98 7.59 -21.22
N ASP A 90 -1.98 6.80 -21.62
CA ASP A 90 -1.99 5.34 -21.45
C ASP A 90 -2.11 4.95 -19.97
N VAL A 91 -1.34 5.60 -19.09
CA VAL A 91 -1.42 5.37 -17.64
C VAL A 91 -2.83 5.64 -17.11
N CYS A 92 -3.42 6.78 -17.50
CA CYS A 92 -4.77 7.15 -17.09
C CYS A 92 -5.83 6.20 -17.65
N ASN A 93 -5.77 5.85 -18.95
CA ASN A 93 -6.72 4.96 -19.58
C ASN A 93 -6.69 3.56 -19.01
N HIS A 94 -5.52 2.98 -18.81
CA HIS A 94 -5.37 1.69 -18.13
C HIS A 94 -5.94 1.70 -16.71
N LEU A 95 -5.74 2.80 -15.97
CA LEU A 95 -6.33 2.94 -14.64
C LEU A 95 -7.85 3.00 -14.71
N VAL A 96 -8.43 3.77 -15.64
CA VAL A 96 -9.89 3.91 -15.85
C VAL A 96 -10.48 2.54 -16.19
N ASP A 97 -9.93 1.84 -17.16
CA ASP A 97 -10.41 0.52 -17.58
C ASP A 97 -10.37 -0.50 -16.44
N LYS A 98 -9.28 -0.50 -15.68
CA LYS A 98 -9.15 -1.32 -14.46
C LYS A 98 -10.22 -0.98 -13.42
N LEU A 99 -10.51 0.30 -13.19
CA LEU A 99 -11.54 0.73 -12.24
C LEU A 99 -12.93 0.31 -12.69
N ILE A 100 -13.26 0.49 -13.98
CA ILE A 100 -14.54 0.03 -14.55
C ILE A 100 -14.68 -1.47 -14.40
N PHE A 101 -13.66 -2.23 -14.78
CA PHE A 101 -13.67 -3.69 -14.69
C PHE A 101 -13.88 -4.21 -13.25
N ARG A 102 -13.25 -3.54 -12.27
CA ARG A 102 -13.31 -3.93 -10.85
C ARG A 102 -14.55 -3.42 -10.11
N HIS A 103 -15.37 -2.58 -10.72
CA HIS A 103 -16.59 -2.02 -10.12
C HIS A 103 -17.83 -2.29 -10.96
N PRO A 104 -18.15 -3.56 -11.27
CA PRO A 104 -19.31 -3.90 -12.10
C PRO A 104 -20.65 -3.48 -11.48
N HIS A 105 -20.67 -3.21 -10.18
CA HIS A 105 -21.82 -2.64 -9.47
C HIS A 105 -22.02 -1.12 -9.71
N VAL A 106 -21.02 -0.44 -10.27
CA VAL A 106 -21.07 1.01 -10.59
C VAL A 106 -21.04 1.25 -12.08
N TYR A 107 -20.30 0.47 -12.84
CA TYR A 107 -20.12 0.63 -14.28
C TYR A 107 -20.46 -0.65 -15.04
N HIS A 108 -21.04 -0.50 -16.24
CA HIS A 108 -21.22 -1.65 -17.12
C HIS A 108 -19.87 -2.04 -17.76
N PRO A 109 -19.49 -3.32 -17.83
CA PRO A 109 -18.23 -3.76 -18.43
C PRO A 109 -18.02 -3.34 -19.89
N SER A 110 -19.10 -3.10 -20.64
CA SER A 110 -19.03 -2.58 -22.03
C SER A 110 -18.49 -1.16 -22.13
N GLN A 111 -18.31 -0.47 -21.00
CA GLN A 111 -17.73 0.88 -20.96
C GLN A 111 -16.20 0.89 -20.84
N ILE A 112 -15.56 -0.27 -20.78
CA ILE A 112 -14.11 -0.40 -20.88
C ILE A 112 -13.67 0.16 -22.24
N GLY A 113 -12.69 1.06 -22.24
CA GLY A 113 -12.25 1.80 -23.43
C GLY A 113 -13.17 2.93 -23.87
N ALA A 114 -14.27 3.18 -23.17
CA ALA A 114 -15.17 4.29 -23.51
C ALA A 114 -14.53 5.65 -23.15
N PRO A 115 -14.61 6.66 -24.04
CA PRO A 115 -14.02 7.98 -23.80
C PRO A 115 -14.69 8.74 -22.63
N ASN A 116 -15.95 8.43 -22.33
CA ASN A 116 -16.73 9.06 -21.27
C ASN A 116 -17.59 8.01 -20.57
N PRO A 117 -17.02 7.15 -19.73
CA PRO A 117 -17.77 6.15 -18.98
C PRO A 117 -18.74 6.83 -18.01
N ARG A 118 -19.96 6.30 -17.91
CA ARG A 118 -21.01 6.82 -17.03
C ARG A 118 -21.40 5.77 -16.00
N PRO A 119 -21.52 6.14 -14.72
CA PRO A 119 -22.03 5.23 -13.72
C PRO A 119 -23.45 4.80 -14.05
N LEU A 120 -23.78 3.58 -13.66
CA LEU A 120 -25.14 3.05 -13.74
C LEU A 120 -26.07 3.80 -12.77
N PRO A 121 -27.36 3.89 -13.05
CA PRO A 121 -28.34 4.33 -12.07
C PRO A 121 -28.24 3.47 -10.80
N TYR A 122 -28.26 4.11 -9.65
CA TYR A 122 -28.16 3.41 -8.37
C TYR A 122 -29.42 2.56 -8.12
N GLY A 123 -29.25 1.27 -7.89
CA GLY A 123 -30.32 0.42 -7.36
C GLY A 123 -31.23 -0.26 -8.38
N GLU A 124 -30.77 -0.57 -9.59
CA GLU A 124 -31.52 -1.47 -10.48
C GLU A 124 -31.61 -2.87 -9.85
N GLU A 125 -32.76 -3.18 -9.24
CA GLU A 125 -33.01 -4.46 -8.53
C GLU A 125 -32.94 -5.70 -9.46
N ASN A 126 -33.06 -5.50 -10.78
CA ASN A 126 -33.10 -6.55 -11.80
C ASN A 126 -31.76 -6.78 -12.52
N ASP A 127 -30.65 -6.27 -11.99
CA ASP A 127 -29.34 -6.48 -12.61
C ASP A 127 -28.84 -7.90 -12.35
N GLU A 128 -28.86 -8.74 -13.40
CA GLU A 128 -28.42 -10.14 -13.34
C GLU A 128 -26.90 -10.33 -13.54
N ARG A 129 -26.15 -9.23 -13.75
CA ARG A 129 -24.71 -9.31 -13.96
C ARG A 129 -24.00 -9.87 -12.72
N GLU A 130 -22.99 -10.68 -12.96
CA GLU A 130 -22.11 -11.21 -11.91
C GLU A 130 -21.48 -10.02 -11.15
N PHE A 131 -21.51 -10.07 -9.81
CA PHE A 131 -20.97 -9.04 -8.90
C PHE A 131 -21.68 -7.66 -8.95
N ALA A 132 -22.80 -7.48 -9.68
CA ALA A 132 -23.51 -6.20 -9.74
C ALA A 132 -24.25 -5.88 -8.44
N LYS A 133 -24.77 -6.90 -7.74
CA LYS A 133 -25.52 -6.73 -6.49
C LYS A 133 -24.57 -6.71 -5.30
N VAL A 134 -24.33 -5.52 -4.77
CA VAL A 134 -23.48 -5.33 -3.59
C VAL A 134 -24.25 -4.58 -2.53
N LYS A 135 -24.31 -5.14 -1.32
CA LYS A 135 -25.01 -4.56 -0.15
C LYS A 135 -24.06 -4.13 0.98
N SER A 136 -22.80 -4.53 0.94
CA SER A 136 -21.83 -4.22 1.98
C SER A 136 -20.41 -4.04 1.44
N VAL A 137 -19.56 -3.39 2.23
CA VAL A 137 -18.13 -3.22 1.92
C VAL A 137 -17.43 -4.57 1.82
N GLU A 138 -17.80 -5.52 2.68
CA GLU A 138 -17.23 -6.86 2.69
C GLU A 138 -17.48 -7.56 1.35
N GLN A 139 -18.70 -7.47 0.81
CA GLN A 139 -19.02 -8.03 -0.51
C GLN A 139 -18.21 -7.38 -1.64
N VAL A 140 -17.95 -6.06 -1.58
CA VAL A 140 -17.08 -5.39 -2.56
C VAL A 140 -15.67 -5.98 -2.50
N LEU A 141 -15.13 -6.15 -1.31
CA LEU A 141 -13.75 -6.66 -1.12
C LEU A 141 -13.62 -8.11 -1.59
N ASP A 142 -14.59 -8.95 -1.28
CA ASP A 142 -14.63 -10.35 -1.71
C ASP A 142 -14.76 -10.47 -3.25
N ASN A 143 -15.64 -9.65 -3.83
CA ASN A 143 -15.80 -9.58 -5.28
C ASN A 143 -14.51 -9.10 -5.97
N TRP A 144 -13.83 -8.11 -5.42
CA TRP A 144 -12.57 -7.62 -5.99
C TRP A 144 -11.49 -8.69 -6.08
N GLU A 145 -11.39 -9.57 -5.09
CA GLU A 145 -10.38 -10.64 -5.14
C GLU A 145 -10.71 -11.67 -6.23
N GLN A 146 -12.01 -12.02 -6.37
CA GLN A 146 -12.48 -12.92 -7.44
C GLN A 146 -12.31 -12.26 -8.83
N ILE A 147 -12.63 -10.97 -8.95
CA ILE A 147 -12.47 -10.21 -10.20
C ILE A 147 -11.01 -10.12 -10.62
N LYS A 148 -10.09 -9.86 -9.68
CA LYS A 148 -8.64 -9.83 -9.94
C LYS A 148 -8.09 -11.17 -10.45
N GLN A 149 -8.66 -12.29 -10.06
CA GLN A 149 -8.27 -13.61 -10.58
C GLN A 149 -8.72 -13.81 -12.04
N LYS A 150 -9.75 -13.10 -12.48
CA LYS A 150 -10.26 -13.14 -13.86
C LYS A 150 -9.56 -12.16 -14.82
N GLU A 151 -8.70 -11.27 -14.31
CA GLU A 151 -7.92 -10.36 -15.16
C GLU A 151 -6.94 -11.15 -16.04
N LYS A 152 -6.75 -10.72 -17.31
CA LYS A 152 -5.86 -11.42 -18.29
C LYS A 152 -4.42 -11.55 -17.78
N ASP A 153 -3.95 -10.56 -17.03
CA ASP A 153 -2.65 -10.54 -16.37
C ASP A 153 -2.78 -10.89 -14.88
N GLY A 154 -3.89 -11.55 -14.50
CA GLY A 154 -4.23 -11.89 -13.14
C GLY A 154 -3.18 -12.76 -12.45
N ASN A 155 -3.11 -12.62 -11.16
CA ASN A 155 -2.17 -13.38 -10.33
C ASN A 155 -2.38 -14.90 -10.51
N LYS A 156 -1.33 -15.61 -10.94
CA LYS A 156 -1.35 -17.07 -11.11
C LYS A 156 -1.63 -17.80 -9.80
N THR A 157 -1.28 -17.19 -8.67
CA THR A 157 -1.56 -17.69 -7.31
C THR A 157 -2.06 -16.54 -6.44
N VAL A 158 -2.72 -16.87 -5.33
CA VAL A 158 -3.27 -15.88 -4.38
C VAL A 158 -2.22 -14.86 -3.94
N LEU A 159 -1.00 -15.29 -3.70
CA LEU A 159 0.08 -14.45 -3.14
C LEU A 159 0.98 -13.81 -4.21
N SER A 160 0.90 -14.21 -5.48
CA SER A 160 1.76 -13.68 -6.54
C SER A 160 1.62 -12.17 -6.81
N GLY A 161 0.52 -11.56 -6.34
CA GLY A 161 0.34 -10.11 -6.42
C GLY A 161 0.80 -9.33 -5.18
N VAL A 162 1.63 -9.91 -4.32
CA VAL A 162 2.29 -9.21 -3.21
C VAL A 162 3.67 -8.77 -3.70
N PRO A 163 3.95 -7.45 -3.81
CA PRO A 163 5.25 -6.99 -4.29
C PRO A 163 6.39 -7.39 -3.35
N ASP A 164 7.49 -7.87 -3.92
CA ASP A 164 8.66 -8.29 -3.14
C ASP A 164 9.32 -7.13 -2.38
N ALA A 165 9.24 -5.93 -2.93
CA ALA A 165 9.86 -4.72 -2.37
C ALA A 165 9.07 -4.06 -1.23
N LEU A 166 7.91 -4.60 -0.84
CA LEU A 166 7.16 -4.04 0.30
C LEU A 166 7.95 -4.16 1.60
N PRO A 167 7.90 -3.14 2.48
CA PRO A 167 8.40 -3.25 3.86
C PRO A 167 7.77 -4.46 4.57
N SER A 168 8.56 -5.17 5.36
CA SER A 168 8.19 -6.50 5.88
C SER A 168 6.89 -6.50 6.69
N LEU A 169 6.63 -5.46 7.48
CA LEU A 169 5.40 -5.34 8.27
C LEU A 169 4.17 -5.19 7.38
N VAL A 170 4.23 -4.29 6.40
CA VAL A 170 3.18 -4.08 5.39
C VAL A 170 2.97 -5.34 4.55
N LYS A 171 4.09 -6.01 4.16
CA LYS A 171 4.06 -7.27 3.40
C LYS A 171 3.35 -8.37 4.17
N ALA A 172 3.67 -8.57 5.45
CA ALA A 172 3.05 -9.59 6.29
C ALA A 172 1.53 -9.36 6.41
N TYR A 173 1.11 -8.12 6.70
CA TYR A 173 -0.31 -7.77 6.73
C TYR A 173 -1.01 -8.09 5.40
N ARG A 174 -0.37 -7.73 4.28
CA ARG A 174 -0.92 -7.96 2.93
C ARG A 174 -1.02 -9.43 2.57
N ILE A 175 -0.03 -10.25 2.94
CA ILE A 175 -0.06 -11.71 2.75
C ILE A 175 -1.25 -12.32 3.49
N GLN A 176 -1.42 -11.98 4.75
CA GLN A 176 -2.50 -12.50 5.60
C GLN A 176 -3.88 -12.05 5.13
N ASP A 177 -4.02 -10.80 4.69
CA ASP A 177 -5.27 -10.28 4.14
C ASP A 177 -5.67 -11.02 2.86
N LYS A 178 -4.71 -11.31 1.97
CA LYS A 178 -4.96 -12.10 0.77
C LYS A 178 -5.31 -13.57 1.08
N ALA A 179 -4.65 -14.18 2.05
CA ALA A 179 -4.96 -15.54 2.48
C ALA A 179 -6.38 -15.63 3.05
N ARG A 180 -6.79 -14.65 3.87
CA ARG A 180 -8.15 -14.53 4.37
C ARG A 180 -9.18 -14.50 3.24
N ASN A 181 -8.94 -13.73 2.20
CA ASN A 181 -9.89 -13.55 1.10
C ASN A 181 -10.18 -14.84 0.30
N VAL A 182 -9.38 -15.89 0.49
CA VAL A 182 -9.61 -17.22 -0.07
C VAL A 182 -10.02 -18.26 0.98
N GLY A 183 -10.48 -17.80 2.13
CA GLY A 183 -11.00 -18.65 3.19
C GLY A 183 -9.95 -19.19 4.15
N PHE A 184 -8.68 -18.79 4.04
CA PHE A 184 -7.64 -19.18 4.99
C PHE A 184 -7.56 -18.16 6.13
N ASP A 185 -8.44 -18.29 7.11
CA ASP A 185 -8.51 -17.42 8.28
C ASP A 185 -8.94 -18.20 9.54
N TRP A 186 -8.82 -17.56 10.69
CA TRP A 186 -9.26 -18.10 11.97
C TRP A 186 -10.79 -18.04 12.07
N GLU A 187 -11.41 -19.13 12.52
CA GLU A 187 -12.85 -19.17 12.79
C GLU A 187 -13.22 -18.22 13.93
N GLU A 188 -12.44 -18.25 15.02
CA GLU A 188 -12.66 -17.41 16.19
C GLU A 188 -11.48 -16.44 16.42
N ARG A 189 -11.77 -15.15 16.50
CA ARG A 189 -10.73 -14.11 16.71
C ARG A 189 -9.85 -14.34 17.93
N ARG A 190 -10.40 -14.95 18.99
CA ARG A 190 -9.65 -15.24 20.22
C ARG A 190 -8.61 -16.33 20.04
N ASP A 191 -8.75 -17.19 19.06
CA ASP A 191 -7.83 -18.31 18.87
C ASP A 191 -6.47 -17.86 18.33
N VAL A 192 -6.40 -16.74 17.64
CA VAL A 192 -5.13 -16.13 17.22
C VAL A 192 -4.21 -15.86 18.43
N TRP A 193 -4.78 -15.52 19.60
CA TRP A 193 -3.98 -15.27 20.79
C TRP A 193 -3.34 -16.51 21.39
N LYS A 194 -3.90 -17.70 21.10
CA LYS A 194 -3.25 -18.98 21.45
C LYS A 194 -1.97 -19.13 20.64
N LYS A 195 -2.04 -18.85 19.32
CA LYS A 195 -0.88 -18.89 18.43
C LYS A 195 0.16 -17.84 18.81
N VAL A 196 -0.25 -16.59 19.09
CA VAL A 196 0.69 -15.56 19.57
C VAL A 196 1.46 -16.02 20.81
N LYS A 197 0.77 -16.64 21.79
CA LYS A 197 1.41 -17.15 23.02
C LYS A 197 2.36 -18.33 22.76
N GLU A 198 1.97 -19.21 21.83
CA GLU A 198 2.81 -20.32 21.38
C GLU A 198 4.11 -19.77 20.78
N GLU A 199 4.06 -18.86 19.81
CA GLU A 199 5.23 -18.26 19.19
C GLU A 199 6.13 -17.52 20.19
N ILE A 200 5.53 -16.80 21.15
CA ILE A 200 6.31 -16.16 22.23
C ILE A 200 7.05 -17.22 23.06
N THR A 201 6.40 -18.33 23.40
CA THR A 201 7.02 -19.39 24.18
C THR A 201 8.16 -20.07 23.42
N GLU A 202 7.97 -20.30 22.11
CA GLU A 202 9.01 -20.87 21.25
C GLU A 202 10.20 -19.92 21.11
N PHE A 203 9.97 -18.63 20.92
CA PHE A 203 10.99 -17.61 20.90
C PHE A 203 11.77 -17.55 22.24
N GLU A 204 11.08 -17.50 23.38
CA GLU A 204 11.70 -17.50 24.71
C GLU A 204 12.63 -18.71 24.92
N ALA A 205 12.19 -19.89 24.50
CA ALA A 205 13.02 -21.11 24.60
C ALA A 205 14.30 -21.02 23.73
N LYS A 206 14.21 -20.42 22.53
CA LYS A 206 15.41 -20.22 21.67
C LYS A 206 16.34 -19.14 22.22
N VAL A 207 15.80 -18.08 22.82
CA VAL A 207 16.59 -17.05 23.49
C VAL A 207 17.31 -17.64 24.70
N GLU A 208 16.64 -18.49 25.49
CA GLU A 208 17.27 -19.18 26.62
C GLU A 208 18.44 -20.07 26.15
N THR A 209 18.26 -20.80 25.05
CA THR A 209 19.31 -21.60 24.43
C THR A 209 20.50 -20.74 24.01
N LEU A 210 20.25 -19.56 23.42
CA LEU A 210 21.26 -18.64 22.96
C LEU A 210 22.14 -18.13 24.13
N TYR A 211 21.52 -17.77 25.25
CA TYR A 211 22.23 -17.14 26.36
C TYR A 211 22.83 -18.14 27.34
N ASN A 212 22.21 -19.30 27.54
CA ASN A 212 22.59 -20.21 28.62
C ASN A 212 23.29 -21.49 28.15
N ASN A 213 23.09 -21.92 26.89
CA ASN A 213 23.52 -23.26 26.45
C ASN A 213 24.48 -23.24 25.25
N ALA A 214 24.81 -22.09 24.67
CA ALA A 214 25.71 -22.00 23.53
C ALA A 214 27.16 -21.72 23.98
N GLU A 215 28.00 -22.77 24.08
CA GLU A 215 29.38 -22.65 24.53
C GLU A 215 30.36 -22.24 23.43
N THR A 216 30.07 -22.54 22.14
CA THR A 216 30.94 -22.18 21.02
C THR A 216 30.35 -21.06 20.14
N GLU A 217 31.18 -20.36 19.38
CA GLU A 217 30.73 -19.30 18.49
C GLU A 217 29.80 -19.85 17.38
N GLU A 218 30.05 -21.05 16.90
CA GLU A 218 29.17 -21.73 15.91
C GLU A 218 27.82 -22.06 16.55
N ALA A 219 27.79 -22.53 17.79
CA ALA A 219 26.56 -22.81 18.53
C ALA A 219 25.77 -21.54 18.81
N LYS A 220 26.46 -20.43 19.18
CA LYS A 220 25.81 -19.11 19.32
C LYS A 220 25.23 -18.59 18.02
N ALA A 221 25.94 -18.71 16.90
CA ALA A 221 25.46 -18.29 15.61
C ALA A 221 24.21 -19.08 15.17
N ALA A 222 24.22 -20.40 15.38
CA ALA A 222 23.06 -21.26 15.10
C ALA A 222 21.86 -20.92 16.00
N ALA A 223 22.08 -20.77 17.32
CA ALA A 223 21.02 -20.39 18.26
C ALA A 223 20.45 -19.00 17.95
N LYS A 224 21.30 -18.03 17.59
CA LYS A 224 20.85 -16.70 17.15
C LYS A 224 19.99 -16.77 15.89
N LYS A 225 20.36 -17.61 14.92
CA LYS A 225 19.57 -17.80 13.71
C LYS A 225 18.17 -18.32 14.06
N HIS A 226 18.07 -19.37 14.88
CA HIS A 226 16.78 -19.92 15.30
C HIS A 226 15.95 -18.91 16.11
N ALA A 227 16.55 -18.20 17.05
CA ALA A 227 15.84 -17.13 17.77
C ALA A 227 15.35 -16.02 16.84
N THR A 228 16.08 -15.72 15.76
CA THR A 228 15.65 -14.73 14.74
C THR A 228 14.44 -15.24 13.93
N GLU A 229 14.42 -16.53 13.59
CA GLU A 229 13.31 -17.17 12.89
C GLU A 229 12.04 -17.11 13.78
N GLU A 230 12.12 -17.56 15.01
CA GLU A 230 10.98 -17.52 15.97
C GLU A 230 10.49 -16.08 16.25
N PHE A 231 11.41 -15.11 16.35
CA PHE A 231 10.98 -13.71 16.48
C PHE A 231 10.18 -13.24 15.26
N GLY A 232 10.55 -13.69 14.08
CA GLY A 232 9.77 -13.45 12.85
C GLY A 232 8.35 -14.01 12.96
N ASP A 233 8.20 -15.22 13.51
CA ASP A 233 6.90 -15.89 13.69
C ASP A 233 6.05 -15.19 14.77
N VAL A 234 6.67 -14.72 15.87
CA VAL A 234 5.99 -13.82 16.84
C VAL A 234 5.45 -12.57 16.17
N MET A 235 6.28 -11.86 15.40
CA MET A 235 5.85 -10.65 14.68
C MET A 235 4.72 -10.95 13.70
N PHE A 236 4.82 -12.03 12.94
CA PHE A 236 3.80 -12.43 11.97
C PHE A 236 2.47 -12.76 12.66
N SER A 237 2.49 -13.45 13.78
CA SER A 237 1.31 -13.79 14.57
C SER A 237 0.65 -12.55 15.20
N LEU A 238 1.44 -11.57 15.69
CA LEU A 238 0.95 -10.30 16.21
C LEU A 238 0.28 -9.46 15.12
N ILE A 239 0.87 -9.41 13.92
CA ILE A 239 0.27 -8.72 12.77
C ILE A 239 -1.07 -9.36 12.40
N ASN A 240 -1.15 -10.69 12.45
CA ASN A 240 -2.41 -11.40 12.21
C ASN A 240 -3.47 -11.07 13.26
N ALA A 241 -3.08 -11.02 14.54
CA ALA A 241 -3.99 -10.59 15.60
C ALA A 241 -4.51 -9.16 15.34
N ALA A 242 -3.63 -8.20 15.03
CA ALA A 242 -4.03 -6.84 14.70
C ALA A 242 -5.04 -6.81 13.55
N ARG A 243 -4.80 -7.56 12.47
CA ARG A 243 -5.68 -7.66 11.32
C ARG A 243 -7.09 -8.14 11.69
N LEU A 244 -7.21 -9.18 12.51
CA LEU A 244 -8.49 -9.71 12.96
C LEU A 244 -9.31 -8.70 13.76
N TYR A 245 -8.66 -7.77 14.44
CA TYR A 245 -9.30 -6.65 15.15
C TYR A 245 -9.44 -5.39 14.28
N LYS A 246 -9.17 -5.47 12.97
CA LYS A 246 -9.21 -4.35 12.02
C LYS A 246 -8.26 -3.20 12.42
N ILE A 247 -7.15 -3.52 13.07
CA ILE A 247 -6.08 -2.59 13.42
C ILE A 247 -5.00 -2.69 12.35
N ASN A 248 -4.63 -1.55 11.76
CA ASN A 248 -3.44 -1.49 10.91
C ASN A 248 -2.20 -1.48 11.82
N PRO A 249 -1.33 -2.51 11.77
CA PRO A 249 -0.21 -2.63 12.69
C PRO A 249 0.91 -1.61 12.41
N ASP A 250 1.07 -1.17 11.16
CA ASP A 250 2.05 -0.16 10.77
C ASP A 250 1.68 1.20 11.35
N ASN A 251 0.44 1.65 11.12
CA ASN A 251 -0.07 2.88 11.71
C ASN A 251 -0.02 2.85 13.24
N ALA A 252 -0.37 1.71 13.87
CA ALA A 252 -0.37 1.57 15.32
C ALA A 252 1.05 1.69 15.89
N LEU A 253 2.04 1.10 15.22
CA LEU A 253 3.44 1.18 15.61
C LEU A 253 3.97 2.60 15.42
N GLU A 254 3.65 3.26 14.30
CA GLU A 254 4.08 4.63 14.04
C GLU A 254 3.50 5.62 15.07
N HIS A 255 2.24 5.52 15.43
CA HIS A 255 1.68 6.31 16.54
C HIS A 255 2.45 6.10 17.86
N THR A 256 2.95 4.90 18.09
CA THR A 256 3.76 4.61 19.28
C THR A 256 5.15 5.23 19.18
N ASN A 257 5.77 5.20 18.00
CA ASN A 257 7.05 5.86 17.72
C ASN A 257 6.94 7.36 17.96
N GLN A 258 5.94 8.03 17.39
CA GLN A 258 5.71 9.47 17.58
C GLN A 258 5.48 9.82 19.06
N LYS A 259 4.70 9.02 19.76
CA LYS A 259 4.48 9.18 21.20
C LYS A 259 5.78 9.05 22.00
N PHE A 260 6.63 8.09 21.65
CA PHE A 260 7.93 7.89 22.30
C PHE A 260 8.87 9.06 22.03
N ILE A 261 9.01 9.49 20.76
CA ILE A 261 9.86 10.62 20.35
C ILE A 261 9.43 11.88 21.11
N LYS A 262 8.13 12.20 21.14
CA LYS A 262 7.60 13.36 21.87
C LYS A 262 7.95 13.32 23.37
N ARG A 263 7.81 12.18 23.99
CA ARG A 263 8.15 12.01 25.42
C ARG A 263 9.64 12.12 25.68
N PHE A 264 10.46 11.51 24.84
CA PHE A 264 11.90 11.55 24.94
C PHE A 264 12.44 12.97 24.78
N ASN A 265 11.99 13.69 23.76
CA ASN A 265 12.36 15.09 23.53
C ASN A 265 11.98 15.99 24.71
N TYR A 266 10.82 15.74 25.36
CA TYR A 266 10.46 16.47 26.57
C TYR A 266 11.43 16.19 27.73
N VAL A 267 11.82 14.93 27.95
CA VAL A 267 12.78 14.56 29.00
C VAL A 267 14.15 15.17 28.70
N GLU A 268 14.60 15.10 27.45
CA GLU A 268 15.89 15.66 27.02
C GLU A 268 15.94 17.19 27.21
N ALA A 269 14.87 17.90 26.85
CA ALA A 269 14.77 19.33 27.07
C ALA A 269 14.84 19.69 28.57
N LYS A 270 14.21 18.90 29.43
CA LYS A 270 14.25 19.07 30.89
C LYS A 270 15.63 18.74 31.50
N ALA A 271 16.36 17.81 30.92
CA ALA A 271 17.70 17.41 31.40
C ALA A 271 18.80 18.43 31.01
N ARG A 272 18.56 19.23 29.98
CA ARG A 272 19.50 20.28 29.50
C ARG A 272 19.27 21.67 30.13
N GLY A 273 18.16 21.88 30.81
CA GLY A 273 17.81 23.13 31.53
C GLY A 273 17.92 22.97 33.04
#